data_9fd1ec9ed31c13dd33f10e5b628f5c50
#
_entry.id   9fd1ec9ed31c13dd33f10e5b628f5c50
#
_cell.length_a   1.000
_cell.length_b   1.000
_cell.length_c   1.000
_cell.angle_alpha   90.00
_cell.angle_beta   90.00
_cell.angle_gamma   90.00
#
_symmetry.space_group_name_H-M   'P 1'
#
loop_
_entity.id
_entity.type
_entity.pdbx_description
1 polymer ?
#
loop_
_entity_poly.entity_id
_entity_poly.type
_entity_poly.pdbx_seq_one_letter_code
_entity_poly.pdbx_strand_id
1 'polypeptide(L)'
;GLPEDLQFELVEPLRQLFKDEVRACGVELGLPYDMVYRQPFPGPGLGVRCLGAITRDRLEAVRESDAILREEFKNAGLDKKVWQYFTVVPDFKSVGVRDNARSFEWPVIIRAVNTVDAMTATIEPVDWHILMKITDRILKEVKNVNRVCYDMSPKPNATIEWE
;
A
#
# COMPACT_ATOMS: atom_id res chain seq x y z
N GLY A 1 -9.84 -24.01 0.25
CA GLY A 1 -10.92 -24.61 1.01
C GLY A 1 -10.42 -25.16 2.34
N LEU A 2 -11.31 -25.42 3.26
CA LEU A 2 -10.97 -26.11 4.52
C LEU A 2 -10.67 -27.59 4.21
N PRO A 3 -9.82 -28.27 5.02
CA PRO A 3 -9.60 -29.71 4.89
C PRO A 3 -10.88 -30.49 5.04
N GLU A 4 -11.03 -31.60 4.29
CA GLU A 4 -12.24 -32.43 4.34
C GLU A 4 -12.41 -33.19 5.68
N ASP A 5 -11.31 -33.40 6.40
CA ASP A 5 -11.24 -34.06 7.70
C ASP A 5 -11.37 -33.12 8.91
N LEU A 6 -11.79 -31.86 8.68
CA LEU A 6 -11.96 -30.88 9.73
C LEU A 6 -13.07 -31.32 10.72
N GLN A 7 -12.69 -31.52 11.99
CA GLN A 7 -13.60 -31.99 13.03
C GLN A 7 -14.21 -30.84 13.87
N PHE A 8 -14.15 -29.60 13.39
CA PHE A 8 -14.72 -28.43 14.06
C PHE A 8 -16.06 -28.04 13.43
N GLU A 9 -16.97 -27.57 14.27
CA GLU A 9 -18.17 -26.91 13.79
C GLU A 9 -17.80 -25.51 13.24
N LEU A 10 -18.29 -25.19 12.04
CA LEU A 10 -18.02 -23.92 11.40
C LEU A 10 -19.07 -22.90 11.81
N VAL A 11 -18.64 -21.81 12.47
CA VAL A 11 -19.51 -20.70 12.88
C VAL A 11 -19.20 -19.48 12.00
N GLU A 12 -20.13 -19.11 11.14
CA GLU A 12 -19.98 -18.01 10.18
C GLU A 12 -21.14 -16.98 10.32
N PRO A 13 -21.19 -16.20 11.40
CA PRO A 13 -22.32 -15.30 11.68
C PRO A 13 -22.47 -14.18 10.64
N LEU A 14 -21.41 -13.85 9.90
CA LEU A 14 -21.38 -12.77 8.90
C LEU A 14 -21.51 -13.26 7.45
N ARG A 15 -21.77 -14.55 7.24
CA ARG A 15 -21.74 -15.19 5.90
C ARG A 15 -22.66 -14.53 4.86
N GLN A 16 -23.76 -13.94 5.30
CA GLN A 16 -24.76 -13.32 4.43
C GLN A 16 -24.59 -11.81 4.27
N LEU A 17 -23.59 -11.22 4.92
CA LEU A 17 -23.35 -9.78 4.87
C LEU A 17 -22.29 -9.43 3.82
N PHE A 18 -22.52 -8.34 3.11
CA PHE A 18 -21.51 -7.72 2.29
C PHE A 18 -20.46 -6.99 3.14
N LYS A 19 -19.32 -6.63 2.55
CA LYS A 19 -18.17 -6.08 3.28
C LYS A 19 -18.45 -4.73 3.95
N ASP A 20 -19.27 -3.91 3.35
CA ASP A 20 -19.77 -2.64 3.91
C ASP A 20 -20.71 -2.85 5.09
N GLU A 21 -21.61 -3.84 5.01
CA GLU A 21 -22.51 -4.23 6.09
C GLU A 21 -21.73 -4.81 7.28
N VAL A 22 -20.71 -5.64 7.02
CA VAL A 22 -19.80 -6.15 8.08
C VAL A 22 -19.09 -4.99 8.78
N ARG A 23 -18.67 -3.96 8.05
CA ARG A 23 -18.07 -2.75 8.63
C ARG A 23 -19.06 -1.97 9.51
N ALA A 24 -20.27 -1.76 9.02
CA ALA A 24 -21.33 -1.11 9.79
C ALA A 24 -21.61 -1.89 11.09
N CYS A 25 -21.73 -3.21 11.01
CA CYS A 25 -21.90 -4.08 12.17
C CYS A 25 -20.71 -3.94 13.16
N GLY A 26 -19.49 -3.85 12.67
CA GLY A 26 -18.29 -3.63 13.50
C GLY A 26 -18.36 -2.33 14.30
N VAL A 27 -18.83 -1.24 13.69
CA VAL A 27 -19.05 0.04 14.36
C VAL A 27 -20.12 -0.08 15.44
N GLU A 28 -21.25 -0.70 15.14
CA GLU A 28 -22.34 -0.93 16.11
C GLU A 28 -21.90 -1.78 17.31
N LEU A 29 -20.99 -2.72 17.09
CA LEU A 29 -20.37 -3.52 18.15
C LEU A 29 -19.30 -2.75 18.95
N GLY A 30 -19.06 -1.48 18.65
CA GLY A 30 -18.13 -0.63 19.38
C GLY A 30 -16.66 -0.81 19.01
N LEU A 31 -16.35 -1.45 17.87
CA LEU A 31 -14.97 -1.52 17.40
C LEU A 31 -14.45 -0.12 16.98
N PRO A 32 -13.19 0.21 17.24
CA PRO A 32 -12.61 1.48 16.82
C PRO A 32 -12.74 1.70 15.31
N TYR A 33 -13.15 2.91 14.92
CA TYR A 33 -13.31 3.29 13.51
C TYR A 33 -12.11 2.95 12.64
N ASP A 34 -10.90 3.27 13.12
CA ASP A 34 -9.65 3.01 12.38
C ASP A 34 -9.35 1.50 12.20
N MET A 35 -9.92 0.65 13.03
CA MET A 35 -9.85 -0.80 12.85
C MET A 35 -10.84 -1.29 11.80
N VAL A 36 -12.08 -0.80 11.85
CA VAL A 36 -13.17 -1.19 10.95
C VAL A 36 -12.90 -0.71 9.52
N TYR A 37 -12.43 0.53 9.38
CA TYR A 37 -12.21 1.18 8.07
C TYR A 37 -10.74 1.22 7.65
N ARG A 38 -9.89 0.40 8.26
CA ARG A 38 -8.51 0.29 7.78
C ARG A 38 -8.47 -0.03 6.28
N GLN A 39 -7.52 0.57 5.57
CA GLN A 39 -7.33 0.25 4.16
C GLN A 39 -7.01 -1.25 3.96
N PRO A 40 -7.36 -1.83 2.81
CA PRO A 40 -7.02 -3.21 2.51
C PRO A 40 -5.52 -3.46 2.64
N PHE A 41 -5.18 -4.66 3.14
CA PHE A 41 -3.80 -5.10 3.24
C PHE A 41 -3.70 -6.49 2.62
N PRO A 42 -2.72 -6.76 1.76
CA PRO A 42 -2.61 -8.03 1.07
C PRO A 42 -2.35 -9.19 2.04
N GLY A 43 -2.96 -10.34 1.79
CA GLY A 43 -2.78 -11.55 2.61
C GLY A 43 -1.31 -11.95 2.81
N PRO A 44 -0.45 -11.93 1.77
CA PRO A 44 0.99 -12.19 1.93
C PRO A 44 1.78 -11.11 2.69
N GLY A 45 1.14 -10.02 3.08
CA GLY A 45 1.80 -8.91 3.77
C GLY A 45 2.64 -8.03 2.85
N LEU A 46 3.62 -7.32 3.42
CA LEU A 46 4.48 -6.40 2.67
C LEU A 46 5.37 -7.10 1.62
N GLY A 47 5.51 -8.42 1.69
CA GLY A 47 6.30 -9.18 0.73
C GLY A 47 5.85 -8.96 -0.72
N VAL A 48 4.55 -8.88 -0.96
CA VAL A 48 3.97 -8.64 -2.30
C VAL A 48 4.31 -7.26 -2.88
N ARG A 49 4.78 -6.34 -2.06
CA ARG A 49 5.23 -4.99 -2.46
C ARG A 49 6.74 -4.89 -2.64
N CYS A 50 7.46 -5.97 -2.34
CA CYS A 50 8.86 -6.16 -2.65
C CYS A 50 8.93 -7.13 -3.85
N LEU A 51 8.85 -6.60 -5.08
CA LEU A 51 8.67 -7.42 -6.29
C LEU A 51 9.86 -8.36 -6.51
N GLY A 52 9.58 -9.60 -6.91
CA GLY A 52 10.59 -10.63 -7.10
C GLY A 52 11.19 -11.14 -5.78
N ALA A 53 12.48 -11.42 -5.74
CA ALA A 53 13.13 -11.96 -4.53
C ALA A 53 13.10 -10.95 -3.37
N ILE A 54 12.61 -11.37 -2.21
CA ILE A 54 12.56 -10.53 -1.01
C ILE A 54 13.96 -10.50 -0.39
N THR A 55 14.60 -9.34 -0.47
CA THR A 55 15.87 -9.07 0.23
C THR A 55 15.65 -8.10 1.38
N ARG A 56 16.53 -8.14 2.37
CA ARG A 56 16.36 -7.32 3.58
C ARG A 56 16.38 -5.83 3.29
N ASP A 57 17.29 -5.38 2.44
CA ASP A 57 17.44 -3.97 2.05
C ASP A 57 16.21 -3.44 1.30
N ARG A 58 15.62 -4.25 0.42
CA ARG A 58 14.37 -3.90 -0.30
C ARG A 58 13.17 -3.90 0.61
N LEU A 59 13.07 -4.89 1.52
CA LEU A 59 11.99 -4.96 2.50
C LEU A 59 12.01 -3.73 3.44
N GLU A 60 13.20 -3.34 3.91
CA GLU A 60 13.34 -2.12 4.72
C GLU A 60 12.97 -0.87 3.92
N ALA A 61 13.37 -0.78 2.63
CA ALA A 61 12.97 0.32 1.76
C ALA A 61 11.44 0.41 1.60
N VAL A 62 10.73 -0.72 1.43
CA VAL A 62 9.26 -0.76 1.43
C VAL A 62 8.69 -0.28 2.77
N ARG A 63 9.19 -0.79 3.89
CA ARG A 63 8.66 -0.47 5.22
C ARG A 63 8.81 1.00 5.57
N GLU A 64 10.01 1.54 5.35
CA GLU A 64 10.32 2.94 5.68
C GLU A 64 9.59 3.91 4.73
N SER A 65 9.58 3.64 3.44
CA SER A 65 8.86 4.48 2.47
C SER A 65 7.33 4.45 2.67
N ASP A 66 6.75 3.28 2.97
CA ASP A 66 5.32 3.16 3.25
C ASP A 66 4.94 3.88 4.55
N ALA A 67 5.79 3.86 5.56
CA ALA A 67 5.58 4.60 6.80
C ALA A 67 5.56 6.12 6.56
N ILE A 68 6.49 6.65 5.76
CA ILE A 68 6.52 8.06 5.36
C ILE A 68 5.27 8.44 4.57
N LEU A 69 4.88 7.61 3.60
CA LEU A 69 3.67 7.83 2.79
C LEU A 69 2.43 7.91 3.68
N ARG A 70 2.26 6.98 4.61
CA ARG A 70 1.13 6.94 5.55
C ARG A 70 1.08 8.16 6.44
N GLU A 71 2.22 8.58 6.97
CA GLU A 71 2.31 9.76 7.82
C GLU A 71 1.90 11.03 7.06
N GLU A 72 2.45 11.24 5.86
CA GLU A 72 2.12 12.43 5.06
C GLU A 72 0.68 12.42 4.53
N PHE A 73 0.13 11.26 4.18
CA PHE A 73 -1.29 11.15 3.82
C PHE A 73 -2.19 11.46 5.00
N LYS A 74 -1.84 11.02 6.20
CA LYS A 74 -2.57 11.36 7.43
C LYS A 74 -2.50 12.87 7.71
N ASN A 75 -1.32 13.46 7.62
CA ASN A 75 -1.11 14.91 7.82
C ASN A 75 -1.90 15.75 6.81
N ALA A 76 -2.08 15.24 5.59
CA ALA A 76 -2.86 15.89 4.53
C ALA A 76 -4.36 15.54 4.56
N GLY A 77 -4.82 14.69 5.49
CA GLY A 77 -6.21 14.22 5.57
C GLY A 77 -6.64 13.32 4.40
N LEU A 78 -5.69 12.71 3.71
CA LEU A 78 -5.92 11.78 2.60
C LEU A 78 -6.16 10.34 3.07
N ASP A 79 -5.74 10.00 4.27
CA ASP A 79 -5.89 8.67 4.87
C ASP A 79 -7.35 8.19 4.98
N LYS A 80 -8.30 9.14 5.05
CA LYS A 80 -9.75 8.88 5.08
C LYS A 80 -10.46 9.05 3.74
N LYS A 81 -9.76 9.57 2.72
CA LYS A 81 -10.30 9.85 1.39
C LYS A 81 -9.87 8.82 0.37
N VAL A 82 -8.63 8.36 0.47
CA VAL A 82 -8.03 7.42 -0.48
C VAL A 82 -8.28 5.99 -0.02
N TRP A 83 -8.88 5.19 -0.88
CA TRP A 83 -9.30 3.83 -0.54
C TRP A 83 -8.12 2.92 -0.19
N GLN A 84 -7.03 2.98 -1.00
CA GLN A 84 -5.79 2.25 -0.73
C GLN A 84 -4.59 3.02 -1.29
N TYR A 85 -3.52 3.08 -0.50
CA TYR A 85 -2.25 3.69 -0.90
C TYR A 85 -1.09 2.96 -0.24
N PHE A 86 0.02 2.83 -0.96
CA PHE A 86 1.18 2.08 -0.53
C PHE A 86 2.39 2.39 -1.40
N THR A 87 3.55 1.87 -0.99
CA THR A 87 4.77 1.90 -1.78
C THR A 87 5.17 0.52 -2.25
N VAL A 88 5.85 0.45 -3.39
CA VAL A 88 6.37 -0.77 -4.02
C VAL A 88 7.85 -0.54 -4.35
N VAL A 89 8.68 -1.56 -4.14
CA VAL A 89 10.08 -1.58 -4.57
C VAL A 89 10.27 -2.67 -5.62
N PRO A 90 10.54 -2.31 -6.89
CA PRO A 90 10.71 -3.26 -7.97
C PRO A 90 12.06 -3.99 -7.92
N ASP A 91 12.21 -5.06 -8.71
CA ASP A 91 13.43 -5.88 -8.77
C ASP A 91 14.46 -5.35 -9.77
N PHE A 92 14.68 -4.06 -9.77
CA PHE A 92 15.76 -3.43 -10.52
C PHE A 92 16.26 -2.17 -9.83
N LYS A 93 17.53 -1.84 -10.06
CA LYS A 93 18.12 -0.61 -9.51
C LYS A 93 18.14 0.50 -10.55
N SER A 94 18.00 1.72 -10.09
CA SER A 94 18.15 2.93 -10.90
C SER A 94 19.48 3.62 -10.64
N VAL A 95 19.96 4.34 -11.64
CA VAL A 95 21.15 5.19 -11.52
C VAL A 95 20.79 6.50 -10.84
N GLY A 96 21.60 6.92 -9.89
CA GLY A 96 21.51 8.20 -9.22
C GLY A 96 22.89 8.78 -8.92
N VAL A 97 22.89 9.88 -8.17
CA VAL A 97 24.09 10.50 -7.63
C VAL A 97 23.93 10.66 -6.13
N ARG A 98 24.87 10.15 -5.36
CA ARG A 98 24.95 10.32 -3.90
C ARG A 98 26.39 10.67 -3.53
N ASP A 99 26.56 11.68 -2.69
CA ASP A 99 27.88 12.15 -2.24
C ASP A 99 28.86 12.43 -3.40
N ASN A 100 28.37 13.07 -4.46
CA ASN A 100 29.08 13.39 -5.71
C ASN A 100 29.60 12.16 -6.49
N ALA A 101 29.14 10.97 -6.17
CA ALA A 101 29.48 9.72 -6.87
C ALA A 101 28.23 9.08 -7.50
N ARG A 102 28.45 8.32 -8.57
CA ARG A 102 27.38 7.53 -9.20
C ARG A 102 26.90 6.44 -8.25
N SER A 103 25.60 6.36 -8.02
CA SER A 103 24.96 5.34 -7.18
C SER A 103 24.04 4.44 -7.99
N PHE A 104 23.83 3.20 -7.50
CA PHE A 104 22.87 2.25 -8.02
C PHE A 104 22.00 1.79 -6.85
N GLU A 105 20.80 2.36 -6.75
CA GLU A 105 19.90 2.15 -5.62
C GLU A 105 18.49 1.82 -6.10
N TRP A 106 17.60 1.46 -5.18
CA TRP A 106 16.26 1.06 -5.51
C TRP A 106 15.37 2.27 -5.82
N PRO A 107 14.51 2.19 -6.84
CA PRO A 107 13.40 3.13 -6.96
C PRO A 107 12.26 2.69 -6.03
N VAL A 108 11.50 3.65 -5.56
CA VAL A 108 10.23 3.47 -4.85
C VAL A 108 9.10 3.94 -5.75
N ILE A 109 8.06 3.15 -5.87
CA ILE A 109 6.85 3.50 -6.61
C ILE A 109 5.73 3.74 -5.61
N ILE A 110 5.16 4.93 -5.64
CA ILE A 110 3.97 5.29 -4.86
C ILE A 110 2.75 4.91 -5.69
N ARG A 111 1.79 4.25 -5.06
CA ARG A 111 0.49 3.95 -5.64
C ARG A 111 -0.61 4.41 -4.70
N ALA A 112 -1.60 5.13 -5.22
CA ALA A 112 -2.78 5.56 -4.50
C ALA A 112 -4.01 5.43 -5.42
N VAL A 113 -5.02 4.69 -4.98
CA VAL A 113 -6.18 4.34 -5.80
C VAL A 113 -7.49 4.46 -5.04
N ASN A 114 -8.54 4.75 -5.79
CA ASN A 114 -9.92 4.74 -5.33
C ASN A 114 -10.74 3.71 -6.09
N THR A 115 -11.62 3.02 -5.39
CA THR A 115 -12.52 2.04 -5.96
C THR A 115 -13.78 1.88 -5.09
N VAL A 116 -14.86 1.41 -5.68
CA VAL A 116 -16.09 1.04 -4.97
C VAL A 116 -16.11 -0.46 -4.68
N ASP A 117 -15.79 -1.26 -5.67
CA ASP A 117 -16.00 -2.72 -5.65
C ASP A 117 -14.71 -3.54 -5.88
N ALA A 118 -13.58 -2.87 -6.03
CA ALA A 118 -12.28 -3.44 -6.42
C ALA A 118 -12.24 -4.06 -7.84
N MET A 119 -13.32 -4.02 -8.60
CA MET A 119 -13.35 -4.49 -10.00
C MET A 119 -12.71 -3.47 -10.93
N THR A 120 -13.02 -2.21 -10.70
CA THR A 120 -12.38 -1.06 -11.36
C THR A 120 -11.72 -0.17 -10.32
N ALA A 121 -10.64 0.50 -10.66
CA ALA A 121 -9.99 1.47 -9.79
C ALA A 121 -9.44 2.65 -10.58
N THR A 122 -9.62 3.84 -10.04
CA THR A 122 -9.02 5.07 -10.54
C THR A 122 -7.83 5.45 -9.69
N ILE A 123 -6.88 6.18 -10.26
CA ILE A 123 -5.79 6.77 -9.48
C ILE A 123 -6.31 7.96 -8.67
N GLU A 124 -5.75 8.19 -7.50
CA GLU A 124 -5.95 9.42 -6.75
C GLU A 124 -5.07 10.52 -7.33
N PRO A 125 -5.63 11.68 -7.75
CA PRO A 125 -4.83 12.82 -8.19
C PRO A 125 -4.27 13.57 -6.96
N VAL A 126 -3.27 12.99 -6.33
CA VAL A 126 -2.62 13.58 -5.14
C VAL A 126 -1.99 14.91 -5.50
N ASP A 127 -2.19 15.91 -4.65
CA ASP A 127 -1.59 17.23 -4.83
C ASP A 127 -0.07 17.12 -4.99
N TRP A 128 0.46 17.85 -5.99
CA TRP A 128 1.88 17.78 -6.34
C TRP A 128 2.81 18.16 -5.19
N HIS A 129 2.41 19.13 -4.36
CA HIS A 129 3.21 19.53 -3.19
C HIS A 129 3.32 18.40 -2.15
N ILE A 130 2.25 17.62 -1.98
CA ILE A 130 2.27 16.46 -1.09
C ILE A 130 3.21 15.38 -1.65
N LEU A 131 3.11 15.06 -2.95
CA LEU A 131 4.01 14.11 -3.61
C LEU A 131 5.48 14.55 -3.54
N MET A 132 5.75 15.83 -3.74
CA MET A 132 7.10 16.39 -3.61
C MET A 132 7.63 16.22 -2.18
N LYS A 133 6.83 16.55 -1.18
CA LYS A 133 7.20 16.39 0.23
C LYS A 133 7.51 14.94 0.58
N ILE A 134 6.67 14.01 0.15
CA ILE A 134 6.89 12.57 0.34
C ILE A 134 8.18 12.13 -0.34
N THR A 135 8.39 12.57 -1.57
CA THR A 135 9.60 12.27 -2.35
C THR A 135 10.86 12.75 -1.64
N ASP A 136 10.87 14.00 -1.18
CA ASP A 136 12.02 14.59 -0.48
C ASP A 136 12.34 13.82 0.81
N ARG A 137 11.32 13.43 1.57
CA ARG A 137 11.48 12.61 2.77
C ARG A 137 12.01 11.22 2.45
N ILE A 138 11.44 10.53 1.47
CA ILE A 138 11.89 9.19 1.08
C ILE A 138 13.35 9.22 0.65
N LEU A 139 13.74 10.15 -0.21
CA LEU A 139 15.12 10.25 -0.70
C LEU A 139 16.13 10.61 0.39
N LYS A 140 15.70 11.33 1.42
CA LYS A 140 16.55 11.77 2.55
C LYS A 140 16.62 10.73 3.67
N GLU A 141 15.50 10.11 4.01
CA GLU A 141 15.34 9.29 5.23
C GLU A 141 15.53 7.79 4.94
N VAL A 142 15.14 7.32 3.72
CA VAL A 142 15.19 5.89 3.38
C VAL A 142 16.53 5.54 2.72
N LYS A 143 17.24 4.58 3.30
CA LYS A 143 18.53 4.11 2.78
C LYS A 143 18.35 3.33 1.48
N ASN A 144 19.38 3.41 0.61
CA ASN A 144 19.44 2.66 -0.65
C ASN A 144 18.30 2.98 -1.63
N VAL A 145 17.70 4.18 -1.53
CA VAL A 145 16.66 4.67 -2.43
C VAL A 145 17.13 5.97 -3.07
N ASN A 146 17.08 6.03 -4.41
CA ASN A 146 17.51 7.22 -5.17
C ASN A 146 16.47 7.77 -6.14
N ARG A 147 15.29 7.16 -6.18
CA ARG A 147 14.21 7.58 -7.10
C ARG A 147 12.85 7.29 -6.53
N VAL A 148 11.91 8.21 -6.76
CA VAL A 148 10.49 8.01 -6.43
C VAL A 148 9.68 8.24 -7.69
N CYS A 149 8.73 7.33 -7.96
CA CYS A 149 7.79 7.39 -9.07
C CYS A 149 6.36 7.34 -8.52
N TYR A 150 5.41 7.90 -9.27
CA TYR A 150 3.98 7.75 -8.99
C TYR A 150 3.32 6.92 -10.09
N ASP A 151 2.65 5.82 -9.72
CA ASP A 151 1.96 4.97 -10.67
C ASP A 151 0.57 5.54 -11.00
N MET A 152 0.40 5.97 -12.24
CA MET A 152 -0.82 6.59 -12.76
C MET A 152 -1.75 5.59 -13.47
N SER A 153 -1.50 4.30 -13.38
CA SER A 153 -2.24 3.29 -14.14
C SER A 153 -3.55 2.92 -13.45
N PRO A 154 -4.72 3.07 -14.12
CA PRO A 154 -6.00 2.64 -13.57
C PRO A 154 -6.19 1.12 -13.70
N LYS A 155 -7.19 0.59 -13.01
CA LYS A 155 -7.71 -0.76 -13.24
C LYS A 155 -9.06 -0.66 -13.98
N PRO A 156 -9.23 -1.30 -15.15
CA PRO A 156 -8.19 -1.84 -16.00
C PRO A 156 -7.33 -0.71 -16.60
N ASN A 157 -6.13 -0.89 -17.12
CA ASN A 157 -5.43 -2.10 -17.57
C ASN A 157 -4.48 -2.69 -16.52
N ALA A 158 -4.09 -1.91 -15.50
CA ALA A 158 -3.30 -2.42 -14.38
C ALA A 158 -4.18 -3.14 -13.36
N THR A 159 -3.55 -3.76 -12.37
CA THR A 159 -4.18 -4.27 -11.15
C THR A 159 -4.02 -3.26 -10.00
N ILE A 160 -4.62 -3.49 -8.85
CA ILE A 160 -4.42 -2.63 -7.67
C ILE A 160 -3.02 -2.88 -7.10
N GLU A 161 -2.72 -4.11 -6.70
CA GLU A 161 -1.35 -4.51 -6.33
C GLU A 161 -0.54 -4.81 -7.60
N TRP A 162 0.77 -4.75 -7.47
CA TRP A 162 1.70 -4.98 -8.59
C TRP A 162 2.00 -6.46 -8.83
N GLU A 163 1.80 -7.30 -7.81
CA GLU A 163 2.04 -8.75 -7.87
C GLU A 163 0.92 -9.54 -7.18
#